data_b6ea64a0b4c30a46b57e175fbc575a4b
#
_entry.id   b6ea64a0b4c30a46b57e175fbc575a4b
#
_cell.length_a   1.000
_cell.length_b   1.000
_cell.length_c   1.000
_cell.angle_alpha   90.00
_cell.angle_beta   90.00
_cell.angle_gamma   90.00
#
_symmetry.space_group_name_H-M   'P 1'
#
loop_
_entity.id
_entity.type
_entity.pdbx_description
1 polymer ?
#
loop_
_entity_poly.entity_id
_entity_poly.type
_entity_poly.pdbx_seq_one_letter_code
_entity_poly.pdbx_strand_id
1 'polypeptide(L)'
;MDTETARKLCDITSTFYRENASSFSSTRRASWAGWRRCLDEMGIGVEPSSDASAAASPGCALPEGAAFAAGQIPRDPLRVLDVACGNGRFLRFLQEALPGAAIAYFAVDDCEQLARDGLAGDADNVAFQKLDIANSLIDASIERAIEAPPVDMAVCFGFFHHIPGADSRAALLRALVKSVRPGGHVAVSLWQFAKSPELAAKAVETTAKARVEYGLPALDEGDYLLGWQNRQHAYRYCHTFSDGEVADLSRAVDGWASLVARFEADGRTGTLNSYLVFRRRA
;
A
#
# COMPACT_ATOMS: atom_id res chain seq x y z
N MET A 1 21.43 5.78 -2.67
CA MET A 1 21.70 5.07 -1.38
C MET A 1 22.41 3.75 -1.69
N ASP A 2 23.45 3.38 -0.93
CA ASP A 2 24.10 2.07 -1.05
C ASP A 2 23.31 0.96 -0.33
N THR A 3 23.58 -0.30 -0.70
CA THR A 3 22.85 -1.48 -0.21
C THR A 3 23.02 -1.70 1.29
N GLU A 4 24.21 -1.40 1.85
CA GLU A 4 24.46 -1.59 3.28
C GLU A 4 23.62 -0.63 4.12
N THR A 5 23.60 0.65 3.74
CA THR A 5 22.74 1.67 4.36
C THR A 5 21.27 1.30 4.22
N ALA A 6 20.81 0.83 3.05
CA ALA A 6 19.44 0.41 2.84
C ALA A 6 19.04 -0.73 3.78
N ARG A 7 19.88 -1.78 3.91
CA ARG A 7 19.62 -2.89 4.86
C ARG A 7 19.51 -2.39 6.30
N LYS A 8 20.43 -1.52 6.72
CA LYS A 8 20.42 -0.97 8.07
C LYS A 8 19.14 -0.18 8.38
N LEU A 9 18.62 0.57 7.42
CA LEU A 9 17.35 1.29 7.54
C LEU A 9 16.15 0.32 7.61
N CYS A 10 16.18 -0.76 6.84
CA CYS A 10 15.17 -1.82 6.91
C CYS A 10 15.20 -2.52 8.28
N ASP A 11 16.38 -2.86 8.81
CA ASP A 11 16.53 -3.50 10.12
C ASP A 11 16.03 -2.62 11.27
N ILE A 12 16.32 -1.31 11.22
CA ILE A 12 15.78 -0.32 12.17
C ILE A 12 14.25 -0.33 12.14
N THR A 13 13.67 -0.35 10.94
CA THR A 13 12.21 -0.31 10.75
C THR A 13 11.55 -1.62 11.18
N SER A 14 12.12 -2.78 10.83
CA SER A 14 11.61 -4.09 11.24
C SER A 14 11.67 -4.25 12.77
N THR A 15 12.79 -3.83 13.39
CA THR A 15 12.94 -3.82 14.85
C THR A 15 11.87 -2.93 15.51
N PHE A 16 11.65 -1.73 14.97
CA PHE A 16 10.60 -0.84 15.45
C PHE A 16 9.22 -1.53 15.47
N TYR A 17 8.81 -2.15 14.36
CA TYR A 17 7.50 -2.80 14.28
C TYR A 17 7.40 -4.00 15.21
N ARG A 18 8.44 -4.82 15.32
CA ARG A 18 8.47 -5.97 16.23
C ARG A 18 8.31 -5.56 17.70
N GLU A 19 8.98 -4.49 18.12
CA GLU A 19 8.96 -4.03 19.51
C GLU A 19 7.73 -3.18 19.85
N ASN A 20 7.09 -2.55 18.87
CA ASN A 20 5.99 -1.62 19.08
C ASN A 20 4.66 -2.10 18.48
N ALA A 21 4.55 -3.36 18.05
CA ALA A 21 3.39 -3.92 17.37
C ALA A 21 2.06 -3.60 18.06
N SER A 22 1.93 -3.89 19.35
CA SER A 22 0.69 -3.70 20.11
C SER A 22 0.30 -2.23 20.23
N SER A 23 1.28 -1.34 20.54
CA SER A 23 1.00 0.09 20.67
C SER A 23 0.71 0.73 19.30
N PHE A 24 1.31 0.21 18.24
CA PHE A 24 1.04 0.64 16.88
C PHE A 24 -0.36 0.20 16.43
N SER A 25 -0.74 -1.07 16.63
CA SER A 25 -2.05 -1.63 16.30
C SER A 25 -3.17 -0.90 17.04
N SER A 26 -3.00 -0.61 18.34
CA SER A 26 -4.03 0.04 19.17
C SER A 26 -4.44 1.43 18.65
N THR A 27 -3.55 2.13 17.96
CA THR A 27 -3.81 3.46 17.37
C THR A 27 -4.38 3.40 15.95
N ARG A 28 -4.47 2.20 15.36
CA ARG A 28 -4.86 2.00 13.95
C ARG A 28 -6.06 1.06 13.85
N ARG A 29 -7.23 1.56 14.25
CA ARG A 29 -8.49 0.81 14.24
C ARG A 29 -9.43 1.26 13.12
N ALA A 30 -9.46 2.54 12.80
CA ALA A 30 -10.35 3.09 11.77
C ALA A 30 -9.81 2.81 10.36
N SER A 31 -10.74 2.60 9.42
CA SER A 31 -10.45 2.58 7.98
C SER A 31 -10.00 3.96 7.50
N TRP A 32 -9.25 4.00 6.42
CA TRP A 32 -8.86 5.24 5.78
C TRP A 32 -9.89 5.65 4.72
N ALA A 33 -10.20 6.95 4.67
CA ALA A 33 -11.14 7.49 3.68
C ALA A 33 -10.69 7.21 2.23
N GLY A 34 -9.38 7.24 2.00
CA GLY A 34 -8.79 6.94 0.69
C GLY A 34 -9.09 5.53 0.18
N TRP A 35 -9.33 4.55 1.05
CA TRP A 35 -9.67 3.18 0.64
C TRP A 35 -11.02 3.09 -0.08
N ARG A 36 -12.04 3.81 0.43
CA ARG A 36 -13.35 3.88 -0.24
C ARG A 36 -13.19 4.44 -1.64
N ARG A 37 -12.46 5.55 -1.76
CA ARG A 37 -12.21 6.15 -3.06
C ARG A 37 -11.41 5.24 -4.01
N CYS A 38 -10.48 4.43 -3.49
CA CYS A 38 -9.82 3.41 -4.31
C CYS A 38 -10.82 2.42 -4.90
N LEU A 39 -11.78 1.92 -4.11
CA LEU A 39 -12.82 1.00 -4.61
C LEU A 39 -13.70 1.67 -5.67
N ASP A 40 -14.09 2.93 -5.45
CA ASP A 40 -14.90 3.69 -6.39
C ASP A 40 -14.16 3.88 -7.73
N GLU A 41 -12.87 4.23 -7.70
CA GLU A 41 -12.03 4.39 -8.91
C GLU A 41 -11.76 3.05 -9.63
N MET A 42 -11.86 1.94 -8.93
CA MET A 42 -11.78 0.58 -9.49
C MET A 42 -13.14 0.07 -10.01
N GLY A 43 -14.24 0.76 -9.73
CA GLY A 43 -15.60 0.33 -10.04
C GLY A 43 -16.06 -0.87 -9.19
N ILE A 44 -15.53 -1.03 -7.97
CA ILE A 44 -15.87 -2.13 -7.06
C ILE A 44 -16.90 -1.65 -6.03
N GLY A 45 -18.08 -2.29 -5.96
CA GLY A 45 -19.10 -2.02 -4.95
C GLY A 45 -19.90 -0.72 -5.17
N VAL A 46 -19.82 -0.12 -6.35
CA VAL A 46 -20.67 1.05 -6.70
C VAL A 46 -22.03 0.53 -7.16
N GLU A 47 -23.10 0.78 -6.37
CA GLU A 47 -24.46 0.66 -6.86
C GLU A 47 -24.65 1.66 -8.00
N PRO A 48 -25.25 1.29 -9.16
CA PRO A 48 -25.57 2.25 -10.21
C PRO A 48 -26.51 3.30 -9.63
N SER A 49 -26.07 4.57 -9.59
CA SER A 49 -26.96 5.66 -9.21
C SER A 49 -28.16 5.66 -10.15
N SER A 50 -29.38 5.65 -9.60
CA SER A 50 -30.62 5.68 -10.35
C SER A 50 -30.83 6.95 -11.21
N ASP A 51 -29.89 7.88 -11.19
CA ASP A 51 -29.98 9.20 -11.85
C ASP A 51 -29.19 9.35 -13.15
N ALA A 52 -28.58 8.29 -13.69
CA ALA A 52 -27.88 8.35 -14.98
C ALA A 52 -28.83 8.07 -16.17
N SER A 53 -29.98 8.77 -16.22
CA SER A 53 -30.83 8.86 -17.41
C SER A 53 -30.53 10.19 -18.10
N ALA A 54 -29.50 10.28 -18.91
CA ALA A 54 -29.42 11.12 -20.12
C ALA A 54 -28.01 11.09 -20.75
N ALA A 55 -28.00 10.81 -22.05
CA ALA A 55 -26.91 10.97 -23.00
C ALA A 55 -26.01 9.74 -23.24
N ALA A 56 -26.58 8.69 -23.80
CA ALA A 56 -25.81 7.72 -24.59
C ALA A 56 -25.74 8.22 -26.05
N SER A 57 -24.58 8.65 -26.51
CA SER A 57 -24.28 8.75 -27.92
C SER A 57 -23.88 7.37 -28.46
N PRO A 58 -24.42 6.91 -29.61
CA PRO A 58 -24.12 5.59 -30.15
C PRO A 58 -22.80 5.63 -30.93
N GLY A 59 -21.87 4.74 -30.58
CA GLY A 59 -20.76 4.43 -31.45
C GLY A 59 -19.39 4.34 -30.79
N CYS A 60 -19.15 3.32 -29.97
CA CYS A 60 -17.85 2.67 -29.89
C CYS A 60 -18.03 1.30 -29.20
N ALA A 61 -17.93 0.25 -30.00
CA ALA A 61 -17.91 -1.12 -29.48
C ALA A 61 -16.62 -1.36 -28.73
N LEU A 62 -16.70 -1.64 -27.42
CA LEU A 62 -15.58 -2.07 -26.58
C LEU A 62 -15.31 -3.57 -26.85
N PRO A 63 -14.04 -4.01 -26.91
CA PRO A 63 -13.72 -5.42 -27.04
C PRO A 63 -14.15 -6.20 -25.78
N GLU A 64 -14.67 -7.40 -26.00
CA GLU A 64 -15.05 -8.37 -24.97
C GLU A 64 -13.82 -8.79 -24.14
N GLY A 65 -13.67 -8.19 -22.97
CA GLY A 65 -12.69 -8.52 -21.94
C GLY A 65 -13.22 -7.99 -20.62
N ALA A 66 -13.92 -8.87 -19.89
CA ALA A 66 -14.65 -8.68 -18.65
C ALA A 66 -14.16 -7.51 -17.76
N ALA A 67 -14.65 -6.32 -18.05
CA ALA A 67 -14.77 -5.28 -17.03
C ALA A 67 -15.98 -5.68 -16.16
N PHE A 68 -15.85 -5.65 -14.82
CA PHE A 68 -17.02 -5.77 -13.96
C PHE A 68 -18.01 -4.66 -14.35
N ALA A 69 -19.20 -5.04 -14.75
CA ALA A 69 -20.27 -4.06 -14.88
C ALA A 69 -20.51 -3.45 -13.48
N ALA A 70 -20.56 -2.11 -13.40
CA ALA A 70 -20.81 -1.41 -12.16
C ALA A 70 -22.02 -2.02 -11.45
N GLY A 71 -21.87 -2.43 -10.18
CA GLY A 71 -22.95 -2.99 -9.35
C GLY A 71 -23.07 -4.52 -9.28
N GLN A 72 -22.18 -5.31 -9.92
CA GLN A 72 -22.23 -6.78 -9.76
C GLN A 72 -21.25 -7.26 -8.67
N ILE A 73 -21.79 -7.89 -7.63
CA ILE A 73 -21.00 -8.74 -6.72
C ILE A 73 -20.50 -9.92 -7.58
N PRO A 74 -19.19 -10.18 -7.66
CA PRO A 74 -18.66 -11.31 -8.43
C PRO A 74 -19.27 -12.62 -7.94
N ARG A 75 -19.65 -13.52 -8.84
CA ARG A 75 -20.08 -14.88 -8.47
C ARG A 75 -18.93 -15.70 -7.91
N ASP A 76 -17.70 -15.40 -8.32
CA ASP A 76 -16.46 -15.93 -7.76
C ASP A 76 -15.96 -15.00 -6.64
N PRO A 77 -15.22 -15.51 -5.63
CA PRO A 77 -14.66 -14.68 -4.58
C PRO A 77 -13.73 -13.61 -5.14
N LEU A 78 -13.88 -12.37 -4.67
CA LEU A 78 -12.93 -11.29 -4.96
C LEU A 78 -11.57 -11.66 -4.36
N ARG A 79 -10.57 -11.87 -5.23
CA ARG A 79 -9.21 -12.22 -4.80
C ARG A 79 -8.42 -10.96 -4.55
N VAL A 80 -7.93 -10.79 -3.33
CA VAL A 80 -7.21 -9.60 -2.89
C VAL A 80 -5.85 -9.99 -2.34
N LEU A 81 -4.79 -9.38 -2.86
CA LEU A 81 -3.44 -9.43 -2.30
C LEU A 81 -3.18 -8.13 -1.52
N ASP A 82 -2.90 -8.24 -0.22
CA ASP A 82 -2.53 -7.11 0.64
C ASP A 82 -1.09 -7.26 1.10
N VAL A 83 -0.20 -6.47 0.50
CA VAL A 83 1.23 -6.48 0.80
C VAL A 83 1.53 -5.44 1.87
N ALA A 84 2.15 -5.86 2.96
CA ALA A 84 2.29 -5.17 4.23
C ALA A 84 0.92 -4.94 4.91
N CYS A 85 0.18 -6.04 5.08
CA CYS A 85 -1.20 -6.04 5.57
C CYS A 85 -1.35 -5.53 7.02
N GLY A 86 -0.26 -5.53 7.80
CA GLY A 86 -0.26 -5.10 9.19
C GLY A 86 -1.28 -5.87 10.03
N ASN A 87 -2.20 -5.16 10.68
CA ASN A 87 -3.24 -5.75 11.52
C ASN A 87 -4.56 -6.05 10.77
N GLY A 88 -4.52 -6.28 9.46
CA GLY A 88 -5.67 -6.71 8.66
C GLY A 88 -6.81 -5.68 8.54
N ARG A 89 -6.54 -4.39 8.77
CA ARG A 89 -7.60 -3.35 8.71
C ARG A 89 -8.27 -3.23 7.36
N PHE A 90 -7.52 -3.47 6.30
CA PHE A 90 -8.08 -3.39 4.95
C PHE A 90 -9.07 -4.52 4.68
N LEU A 91 -8.82 -5.73 5.19
CA LEU A 91 -9.80 -6.82 5.11
C LEU A 91 -11.12 -6.44 5.81
N ARG A 92 -11.05 -5.95 7.06
CA ARG A 92 -12.25 -5.51 7.79
C ARG A 92 -13.01 -4.42 7.05
N PHE A 93 -12.27 -3.45 6.48
CA PHE A 93 -12.89 -2.42 5.64
C PHE A 93 -13.60 -3.03 4.42
N LEU A 94 -12.98 -4.01 3.73
CA LEU A 94 -13.63 -4.66 2.58
C LEU A 94 -14.91 -5.40 2.98
N GLN A 95 -14.90 -6.11 4.10
CA GLN A 95 -16.10 -6.80 4.63
C GLN A 95 -17.26 -5.83 4.94
N GLU A 96 -16.92 -4.66 5.50
CA GLU A 96 -17.89 -3.59 5.77
C GLU A 96 -18.37 -2.90 4.48
N ALA A 97 -17.46 -2.70 3.54
CA ALA A 97 -17.69 -1.97 2.30
C ALA A 97 -18.47 -2.79 1.25
N LEU A 98 -18.31 -4.12 1.28
CA LEU A 98 -18.85 -5.08 0.33
C LEU A 98 -19.64 -6.18 1.04
N PRO A 99 -20.75 -5.83 1.71
CA PRO A 99 -21.52 -6.79 2.50
C PRO A 99 -22.02 -7.94 1.62
N GLY A 100 -21.76 -9.17 2.04
CA GLY A 100 -22.15 -10.38 1.32
C GLY A 100 -21.22 -10.79 0.18
N ALA A 101 -20.17 -10.04 -0.13
CA ALA A 101 -19.17 -10.48 -1.09
C ALA A 101 -18.28 -11.58 -0.50
N ALA A 102 -18.05 -12.65 -1.24
CA ALA A 102 -17.01 -13.61 -0.91
C ALA A 102 -15.65 -12.99 -1.23
N ILE A 103 -14.71 -12.99 -0.25
CA ILE A 103 -13.37 -12.43 -0.40
C ILE A 103 -12.36 -13.55 -0.13
N ALA A 104 -11.46 -13.80 -1.08
CA ALA A 104 -10.27 -14.62 -0.88
C ALA A 104 -9.06 -13.67 -0.67
N TYR A 105 -8.52 -13.65 0.54
CA TYR A 105 -7.56 -12.64 0.97
C TYR A 105 -6.17 -13.24 1.17
N PHE A 106 -5.19 -12.73 0.45
CA PHE A 106 -3.78 -13.10 0.53
C PHE A 106 -3.01 -11.98 1.23
N ALA A 107 -2.71 -12.21 2.50
CA ALA A 107 -2.06 -11.24 3.39
C ALA A 107 -0.56 -11.53 3.46
N VAL A 108 0.26 -10.51 3.23
CA VAL A 108 1.73 -10.61 3.29
C VAL A 108 2.28 -9.58 4.25
N ASP A 109 3.04 -10.00 5.27
CA ASP A 109 3.71 -9.10 6.23
C ASP A 109 4.88 -9.80 6.92
N ASP A 110 5.88 -9.06 7.39
CA ASP A 110 6.97 -9.60 8.22
C ASP A 110 6.56 -9.72 9.70
N CYS A 111 5.70 -8.82 10.18
CA CYS A 111 5.27 -8.78 11.58
C CYS A 111 4.08 -9.70 11.84
N GLU A 112 4.36 -10.98 12.01
CA GLU A 112 3.36 -12.02 12.27
C GLU A 112 2.42 -11.71 13.45
N GLN A 113 2.94 -11.02 14.49
CA GLN A 113 2.12 -10.65 15.64
C GLN A 113 1.02 -9.65 15.27
N LEU A 114 1.31 -8.66 14.40
CA LEU A 114 0.29 -7.73 13.89
C LEU A 114 -0.78 -8.46 13.10
N ALA A 115 -0.36 -9.40 12.22
CA ALA A 115 -1.26 -10.15 11.37
C ALA A 115 -2.18 -11.09 12.18
N ARG A 116 -1.64 -11.82 13.15
CA ARG A 116 -2.42 -12.73 14.03
C ARG A 116 -3.55 -12.00 14.75
N ASP A 117 -3.25 -10.83 15.34
CA ASP A 117 -4.25 -10.06 16.09
C ASP A 117 -5.41 -9.56 15.20
N GLY A 118 -5.12 -9.34 13.92
CA GLY A 118 -6.07 -8.74 12.99
C GLY A 118 -6.83 -9.71 12.11
N LEU A 119 -6.30 -10.91 11.86
CA LEU A 119 -6.84 -11.88 10.91
C LEU A 119 -7.42 -13.13 11.60
N ALA A 120 -7.36 -13.22 12.92
CA ALA A 120 -7.71 -14.43 13.69
C ALA A 120 -9.18 -14.91 13.53
N GLY A 121 -10.10 -14.03 13.13
CA GLY A 121 -11.51 -14.35 12.92
C GLY A 121 -11.88 -14.86 11.52
N ASP A 122 -10.93 -14.81 10.57
CA ASP A 122 -11.23 -14.99 9.13
C ASP A 122 -10.41 -16.15 8.51
N ALA A 123 -9.98 -17.11 9.32
CA ALA A 123 -9.01 -18.16 8.94
C ALA A 123 -9.40 -18.97 7.68
N ASP A 124 -10.69 -19.13 7.38
CA ASP A 124 -11.15 -19.94 6.24
C ASP A 124 -10.96 -19.24 4.89
N ASN A 125 -10.84 -17.90 4.88
CA ASN A 125 -10.77 -17.10 3.66
C ASN A 125 -9.48 -16.29 3.54
N VAL A 126 -8.55 -16.44 4.50
CA VAL A 126 -7.31 -15.68 4.58
C VAL A 126 -6.10 -16.62 4.51
N ALA A 127 -5.26 -16.43 3.52
CA ALA A 127 -3.93 -17.03 3.47
C ALA A 127 -2.90 -15.98 3.91
N PHE A 128 -2.19 -16.25 5.02
CA PHE A 128 -1.12 -15.38 5.51
C PHE A 128 0.25 -15.93 5.13
N GLN A 129 1.06 -15.08 4.51
CA GLN A 129 2.47 -15.34 4.21
C GLN A 129 3.35 -14.40 5.05
N LYS A 130 4.24 -14.97 5.85
CA LYS A 130 5.31 -14.19 6.50
C LYS A 130 6.43 -13.95 5.49
N LEU A 131 6.69 -12.68 5.16
CA LEU A 131 7.73 -12.28 4.21
C LEU A 131 8.36 -10.95 4.63
N ASP A 132 9.69 -10.92 4.72
CA ASP A 132 10.44 -9.67 4.79
C ASP A 132 10.49 -9.03 3.40
N ILE A 133 9.50 -8.17 3.15
CA ILE A 133 9.30 -7.49 1.87
C ILE A 133 10.51 -6.59 1.55
N ALA A 134 11.02 -5.86 2.54
CA ALA A 134 12.10 -4.90 2.35
C ALA A 134 13.41 -5.60 1.95
N ASN A 135 13.80 -6.67 2.64
CA ASN A 135 14.96 -7.46 2.26
C ASN A 135 14.76 -8.19 0.92
N SER A 136 13.56 -8.70 0.63
CA SER A 136 13.25 -9.29 -0.68
C SER A 136 13.39 -8.31 -1.83
N LEU A 137 13.15 -7.01 -1.61
CA LEU A 137 13.38 -5.97 -2.59
C LEU A 137 14.87 -5.71 -2.80
N ILE A 138 15.65 -5.62 -1.72
CA ILE A 138 17.12 -5.44 -1.78
C ILE A 138 17.79 -6.61 -2.51
N ASP A 139 17.29 -7.83 -2.28
CA ASP A 139 17.81 -9.06 -2.91
C ASP A 139 17.24 -9.32 -4.31
N ALA A 140 16.43 -8.41 -4.85
CA ALA A 140 15.76 -8.52 -6.14
C ALA A 140 14.94 -9.83 -6.30
N SER A 141 14.39 -10.34 -5.20
CA SER A 141 13.64 -11.60 -5.15
C SER A 141 12.12 -11.41 -5.03
N ILE A 142 11.63 -10.20 -4.79
CA ILE A 142 10.24 -9.88 -4.43
C ILE A 142 9.19 -10.49 -5.36
N GLU A 143 9.41 -10.47 -6.68
CA GLU A 143 8.47 -11.01 -7.65
C GLU A 143 8.26 -12.53 -7.53
N ARG A 144 9.27 -13.25 -7.02
CA ARG A 144 9.23 -14.70 -6.80
C ARG A 144 8.89 -15.06 -5.37
N ALA A 145 9.04 -14.11 -4.45
CA ALA A 145 8.84 -14.33 -3.03
C ALA A 145 7.37 -14.21 -2.61
N ILE A 146 6.56 -13.44 -3.35
CA ILE A 146 5.12 -13.33 -3.08
C ILE A 146 4.42 -14.59 -3.60
N GLU A 147 3.83 -15.35 -2.67
CA GLU A 147 3.12 -16.60 -2.93
C GLU A 147 1.61 -16.33 -2.97
N ALA A 148 1.11 -15.83 -4.10
CA ALA A 148 -0.31 -15.62 -4.32
C ALA A 148 -0.67 -16.02 -5.76
N PRO A 149 -1.86 -16.61 -6.00
CA PRO A 149 -2.36 -16.79 -7.36
C PRO A 149 -2.63 -15.41 -7.99
N PRO A 150 -2.85 -15.33 -9.31
CA PRO A 150 -3.30 -14.09 -9.92
C PRO A 150 -4.58 -13.58 -9.25
N VAL A 151 -4.53 -12.31 -8.77
CA VAL A 151 -5.61 -11.68 -8.01
C VAL A 151 -6.36 -10.64 -8.84
N ASP A 152 -7.53 -10.23 -8.36
CA ASP A 152 -8.35 -9.17 -8.96
C ASP A 152 -7.83 -7.79 -8.56
N MET A 153 -7.34 -7.69 -7.31
CA MET A 153 -6.83 -6.47 -6.73
C MET A 153 -5.60 -6.75 -5.88
N ALA A 154 -4.53 -5.97 -6.07
CA ALA A 154 -3.38 -5.94 -5.17
C ALA A 154 -3.27 -4.56 -4.53
N VAL A 155 -3.04 -4.53 -3.23
CA VAL A 155 -2.89 -3.28 -2.48
C VAL A 155 -1.61 -3.27 -1.65
N CYS A 156 -1.09 -2.06 -1.41
CA CYS A 156 -0.01 -1.84 -0.47
C CYS A 156 -0.21 -0.46 0.19
N PHE A 157 -0.82 -0.47 1.37
CA PHE A 157 -1.18 0.75 2.08
C PHE A 157 -0.31 1.00 3.30
N GLY A 158 0.30 2.19 3.35
CA GLY A 158 1.12 2.60 4.49
C GLY A 158 2.49 1.95 4.58
N PHE A 159 3.04 1.46 3.47
CA PHE A 159 4.33 0.77 3.47
C PHE A 159 5.38 1.36 2.51
N PHE A 160 5.00 1.89 1.35
CA PHE A 160 5.95 2.42 0.36
C PHE A 160 6.98 3.40 0.93
N HIS A 161 6.59 4.19 1.90
CA HIS A 161 7.48 5.13 2.57
C HIS A 161 8.51 4.45 3.51
N HIS A 162 8.40 3.15 3.76
CA HIS A 162 9.39 2.38 4.51
C HIS A 162 10.43 1.67 3.63
N ILE A 163 10.34 1.85 2.31
CA ILE A 163 11.24 1.19 1.35
C ILE A 163 12.37 2.16 0.95
N PRO A 164 13.62 1.89 1.33
CA PRO A 164 14.76 2.68 0.89
C PRO A 164 15.04 2.51 -0.60
N GLY A 165 15.32 3.62 -1.28
CA GLY A 165 15.73 3.63 -2.68
C GLY A 165 14.58 3.58 -3.69
N ALA A 166 14.69 4.40 -4.74
CA ALA A 166 13.67 4.53 -5.80
C ALA A 166 13.49 3.23 -6.59
N ASP A 167 14.59 2.51 -6.87
CA ASP A 167 14.55 1.25 -7.63
C ASP A 167 13.77 0.16 -6.88
N SER A 168 13.93 0.07 -5.56
CA SER A 168 13.20 -0.85 -4.71
C SER A 168 11.70 -0.52 -4.67
N ARG A 169 11.34 0.76 -4.57
CA ARG A 169 9.95 1.21 -4.64
C ARG A 169 9.32 0.86 -6.00
N ALA A 170 10.04 1.10 -7.09
CA ALA A 170 9.59 0.72 -8.43
C ALA A 170 9.48 -0.80 -8.60
N ALA A 171 10.42 -1.58 -8.02
CA ALA A 171 10.37 -3.05 -8.05
C ALA A 171 9.13 -3.59 -7.32
N LEU A 172 8.77 -3.03 -6.15
CA LEU A 172 7.54 -3.42 -5.47
C LEU A 172 6.31 -3.10 -6.31
N LEU A 173 6.21 -1.91 -6.91
CA LEU A 173 5.07 -1.58 -7.75
C LEU A 173 4.95 -2.53 -8.96
N ARG A 174 6.07 -2.88 -9.59
CA ARG A 174 6.09 -3.90 -10.67
C ARG A 174 5.61 -5.27 -10.19
N ALA A 175 6.05 -5.71 -9.01
CA ALA A 175 5.62 -6.97 -8.42
C ALA A 175 4.09 -7.00 -8.19
N LEU A 176 3.54 -5.92 -7.62
CA LEU A 176 2.09 -5.78 -7.44
C LEU A 176 1.32 -5.81 -8.76
N VAL A 177 1.79 -5.09 -9.79
CA VAL A 177 1.16 -5.10 -11.12
C VAL A 177 1.19 -6.50 -11.75
N LYS A 178 2.29 -7.24 -11.58
CA LYS A 178 2.40 -8.60 -12.10
C LYS A 178 1.52 -9.61 -11.36
N SER A 179 1.22 -9.37 -10.08
CA SER A 179 0.37 -10.25 -9.27
C SER A 179 -1.11 -10.15 -9.62
N VAL A 180 -1.60 -9.03 -10.18
CA VAL A 180 -2.99 -8.93 -10.61
C VAL A 180 -3.20 -9.54 -11.99
N ARG A 181 -4.39 -10.09 -12.27
CA ARG A 181 -4.77 -10.57 -13.60
C ARG A 181 -4.92 -9.42 -14.60
N PRO A 182 -4.85 -9.65 -15.92
CA PRO A 182 -5.20 -8.64 -16.91
C PRO A 182 -6.56 -8.00 -16.62
N GLY A 183 -6.65 -6.66 -16.64
CA GLY A 183 -7.83 -5.89 -16.24
C GLY A 183 -8.01 -5.69 -14.74
N GLY A 184 -7.25 -6.40 -13.89
CA GLY A 184 -7.24 -6.20 -12.43
C GLY A 184 -6.56 -4.90 -12.03
N HIS A 185 -6.67 -4.53 -10.74
CA HIS A 185 -6.26 -3.24 -10.23
C HIS A 185 -5.17 -3.34 -9.16
N VAL A 186 -4.34 -2.30 -9.11
CA VAL A 186 -3.36 -2.09 -8.03
C VAL A 186 -3.63 -0.75 -7.37
N ALA A 187 -3.67 -0.70 -6.03
CA ALA A 187 -3.72 0.56 -5.29
C ALA A 187 -2.59 0.65 -4.28
N VAL A 188 -1.93 1.79 -4.24
CA VAL A 188 -0.87 2.07 -3.26
C VAL A 188 -1.10 3.42 -2.59
N SER A 189 -0.60 3.56 -1.35
CA SER A 189 -0.60 4.84 -0.66
C SER A 189 0.82 5.29 -0.34
N LEU A 190 1.10 6.55 -0.59
CA LEU A 190 2.37 7.21 -0.36
C LEU A 190 2.17 8.26 0.76
N TRP A 191 2.77 8.04 1.91
CA TRP A 191 2.61 8.93 3.05
C TRP A 191 3.33 10.26 2.82
N GLN A 192 2.57 11.35 2.91
CA GLN A 192 3.01 12.73 2.65
C GLN A 192 3.22 13.50 3.97
N PHE A 193 3.89 12.90 4.95
CA PHE A 193 4.04 13.49 6.28
C PHE A 193 4.71 14.87 6.26
N ALA A 194 5.60 15.12 5.30
CA ALA A 194 6.28 16.41 5.17
C ALA A 194 5.34 17.56 4.75
N LYS A 195 4.11 17.27 4.28
CA LYS A 195 3.08 18.29 4.08
C LYS A 195 2.54 18.86 5.40
N SER A 196 2.78 18.20 6.54
CA SER A 196 2.54 18.73 7.87
C SER A 196 3.82 19.41 8.39
N PRO A 197 3.82 20.74 8.60
CA PRO A 197 5.01 21.43 9.12
C PRO A 197 5.51 20.87 10.46
N GLU A 198 4.59 20.44 11.33
CA GLU A 198 4.91 19.82 12.61
C GLU A 198 5.63 18.48 12.43
N LEU A 199 5.10 17.60 11.56
CA LEU A 199 5.72 16.31 11.28
C LEU A 199 7.05 16.47 10.54
N ALA A 200 7.17 17.43 9.63
CA ALA A 200 8.40 17.73 8.91
C ALA A 200 9.50 18.19 9.88
N ALA A 201 9.21 19.15 10.77
CA ALA A 201 10.17 19.63 11.77
C ALA A 201 10.63 18.49 12.70
N LYS A 202 9.69 17.65 13.17
CA LYS A 202 10.00 16.51 14.01
C LYS A 202 10.83 15.47 13.27
N ALA A 203 10.58 15.25 11.97
CA ALA A 203 11.35 14.33 11.14
C ALA A 203 12.82 14.75 11.04
N VAL A 204 13.10 16.04 10.83
CA VAL A 204 14.46 16.58 10.79
C VAL A 204 15.17 16.35 12.11
N GLU A 205 14.55 16.71 13.24
CA GLU A 205 15.13 16.55 14.56
C GLU A 205 15.42 15.08 14.90
N THR A 206 14.45 14.19 14.68
CA THR A 206 14.60 12.76 15.00
C THR A 206 15.61 12.07 14.09
N THR A 207 15.70 12.49 12.82
CA THR A 207 16.71 11.98 11.87
C THR A 207 18.11 12.34 12.34
N ALA A 208 18.35 13.59 12.76
CA ALA A 208 19.65 14.03 13.27
C ALA A 208 20.11 13.17 14.46
N LYS A 209 19.21 12.93 15.43
CA LYS A 209 19.48 12.07 16.60
C LYS A 209 19.77 10.62 16.21
N ALA A 210 18.89 10.02 15.41
CA ALA A 210 19.00 8.63 15.03
C ALA A 210 20.26 8.36 14.17
N ARG A 211 20.64 9.30 13.29
CA ARG A 211 21.87 9.16 12.50
C ARG A 211 23.12 9.04 13.36
N VAL A 212 23.22 9.83 14.42
CA VAL A 212 24.33 9.75 15.38
C VAL A 212 24.28 8.42 16.12
N GLU A 213 23.10 8.03 16.61
CA GLU A 213 22.92 6.83 17.42
C GLU A 213 23.25 5.55 16.64
N TYR A 214 22.80 5.46 15.39
CA TYR A 214 23.03 4.28 14.54
C TYR A 214 24.27 4.38 13.65
N GLY A 215 25.05 5.47 13.73
CA GLY A 215 26.23 5.69 12.89
C GLY A 215 25.89 5.66 11.39
N LEU A 216 24.78 6.32 11.00
CA LEU A 216 24.33 6.36 9.61
C LEU A 216 24.99 7.51 8.84
N PRO A 217 25.29 7.34 7.54
CA PRO A 217 25.75 8.41 6.67
C PRO A 217 24.66 9.48 6.49
N ALA A 218 24.96 10.50 5.67
CA ALA A 218 23.91 11.39 5.17
C ALA A 218 22.90 10.56 4.37
N LEU A 219 21.60 10.77 4.65
CA LEU A 219 20.52 10.13 3.90
C LEU A 219 20.23 10.91 2.62
N ASP A 220 19.58 10.25 1.67
CA ASP A 220 19.16 10.89 0.42
C ASP A 220 18.03 11.91 0.69
N GLU A 221 17.77 12.78 -0.27
CA GLU A 221 16.67 13.74 -0.19
C GLU A 221 15.33 13.00 -0.01
N GLY A 222 14.48 13.50 0.87
CA GLY A 222 13.19 12.87 1.20
C GLY A 222 13.27 11.76 2.24
N ASP A 223 14.47 11.32 2.65
CA ASP A 223 14.68 10.23 3.60
C ASP A 223 14.81 10.72 5.05
N TYR A 224 14.07 10.11 5.94
CA TYR A 224 14.01 10.47 7.36
C TYR A 224 13.94 9.26 8.28
N LEU A 225 14.27 9.46 9.54
CA LEU A 225 14.02 8.54 10.63
C LEU A 225 13.02 9.18 11.59
N LEU A 226 11.81 8.63 11.64
CA LEU A 226 10.72 9.13 12.48
C LEU A 226 10.66 8.35 13.80
N GLY A 227 10.59 9.11 14.92
CA GLY A 227 10.38 8.53 16.24
C GLY A 227 8.93 8.14 16.52
N TRP A 228 8.70 7.47 17.64
CA TRP A 228 7.37 7.03 18.08
C TRP A 228 7.11 7.38 19.54
N GLN A 229 6.03 8.16 19.81
CA GLN A 229 5.53 8.44 21.17
C GLN A 229 6.60 8.92 22.17
N ASN A 230 7.62 9.67 21.69
CA ASN A 230 8.77 10.11 22.46
C ASN A 230 9.56 8.98 23.17
N ARG A 231 9.43 7.72 22.69
CA ARG A 231 10.23 6.60 23.16
C ARG A 231 11.65 6.71 22.63
N GLN A 232 12.62 6.46 23.48
CA GLN A 232 14.03 6.37 23.08
C GLN A 232 14.22 5.14 22.17
N HIS A 233 15.11 5.24 21.20
CA HIS A 233 15.47 4.17 20.26
C HIS A 233 14.32 3.61 19.38
N ALA A 234 13.12 4.18 19.45
CA ALA A 234 11.97 3.76 18.65
C ALA A 234 11.90 4.55 17.33
N TYR A 235 12.81 4.27 16.41
CA TYR A 235 12.86 4.91 15.10
C TYR A 235 12.41 3.98 13.99
N ARG A 236 11.86 4.56 12.93
CA ARG A 236 11.60 3.87 11.67
C ARG A 236 11.97 4.77 10.51
N TYR A 237 12.53 4.19 9.47
CA TYR A 237 12.79 4.89 8.22
C TYR A 237 11.48 5.27 7.54
N CYS A 238 11.41 6.50 7.04
CA CYS A 238 10.30 6.99 6.24
C CYS A 238 10.81 7.91 5.14
N HIS A 239 10.31 7.70 3.95
CA HIS A 239 10.53 8.56 2.79
C HIS A 239 9.30 9.43 2.52
N THR A 240 9.49 10.71 2.19
CA THR A 240 8.44 11.59 1.67
C THR A 240 8.63 11.76 0.17
N PHE A 241 7.53 11.75 -0.57
CA PHE A 241 7.56 11.70 -2.03
C PHE A 241 7.35 13.09 -2.64
N SER A 242 8.24 13.49 -3.54
CA SER A 242 8.03 14.62 -4.43
C SER A 242 7.07 14.24 -5.58
N ASP A 243 6.48 15.24 -6.24
CA ASP A 243 5.64 15.00 -7.43
C ASP A 243 6.40 14.34 -8.57
N GLY A 244 7.71 14.66 -8.71
CA GLY A 244 8.60 14.03 -9.68
C GLY A 244 8.76 12.53 -9.43
N GLU A 245 9.04 12.14 -8.17
CA GLU A 245 9.16 10.72 -7.80
C GLU A 245 7.86 9.95 -7.97
N VAL A 246 6.71 10.57 -7.68
CA VAL A 246 5.40 9.96 -7.94
C VAL A 246 5.18 9.72 -9.43
N ALA A 247 5.60 10.66 -10.28
CA ALA A 247 5.53 10.49 -11.74
C ALA A 247 6.49 9.40 -12.23
N ASP A 248 7.72 9.34 -11.68
CA ASP A 248 8.70 8.31 -12.02
C ASP A 248 8.23 6.92 -11.60
N LEU A 249 7.67 6.80 -10.41
CA LEU A 249 7.08 5.56 -9.93
C LEU A 249 5.94 5.08 -10.85
N SER A 250 5.08 5.99 -11.31
CA SER A 250 4.02 5.65 -12.25
C SER A 250 4.58 5.19 -13.60
N ARG A 251 5.60 5.87 -14.13
CA ARG A 251 6.26 5.48 -15.38
C ARG A 251 6.95 4.12 -15.31
N ALA A 252 7.40 3.71 -14.12
CA ALA A 252 8.06 2.42 -13.93
C ALA A 252 7.18 1.20 -14.29
N VAL A 253 5.88 1.39 -14.46
CA VAL A 253 4.90 0.34 -14.82
C VAL A 253 4.11 0.64 -16.09
N ASP A 254 4.40 1.70 -16.83
CA ASP A 254 3.66 2.11 -18.05
C ASP A 254 3.58 1.01 -19.11
N GLY A 255 4.56 0.09 -19.17
CA GLY A 255 4.53 -1.06 -20.08
C GLY A 255 3.48 -2.12 -19.72
N TRP A 256 2.98 -2.15 -18.49
CA TRP A 256 2.12 -3.21 -17.96
C TRP A 256 0.79 -2.72 -17.39
N ALA A 257 0.71 -1.48 -16.94
CA ALA A 257 -0.48 -0.92 -16.34
C ALA A 257 -0.67 0.55 -16.71
N SER A 258 -1.91 1.03 -16.63
CA SER A 258 -2.26 2.43 -16.79
C SER A 258 -2.64 3.02 -15.46
N LEU A 259 -2.13 4.21 -15.11
CA LEU A 259 -2.61 4.98 -13.97
C LEU A 259 -4.04 5.44 -14.28
N VAL A 260 -5.02 4.98 -13.48
CA VAL A 260 -6.44 5.34 -13.65
C VAL A 260 -6.87 6.46 -12.72
N ALA A 261 -6.23 6.56 -11.53
CA ALA A 261 -6.48 7.66 -10.61
C ALA A 261 -5.25 8.02 -9.79
N ARG A 262 -5.09 9.32 -9.53
CA ARG A 262 -4.19 9.87 -8.50
C ARG A 262 -4.99 10.88 -7.68
N PHE A 263 -4.99 10.71 -6.36
CA PHE A 263 -5.69 11.61 -5.46
C PHE A 263 -5.05 11.65 -4.07
N GLU A 264 -5.41 12.66 -3.29
CA GLU A 264 -5.00 12.78 -1.90
C GLU A 264 -6.19 12.48 -0.99
N ALA A 265 -5.91 11.89 0.17
CA ALA A 265 -6.88 11.61 1.22
C ALA A 265 -6.20 11.50 2.58
N ASP A 266 -7.02 11.28 3.61
CA ASP A 266 -6.65 11.00 5.00
C ASP A 266 -6.02 12.16 5.76
N GLY A 267 -5.96 11.99 7.08
CA GLY A 267 -5.53 13.05 7.99
C GLY A 267 -6.58 14.16 8.13
N ARG A 268 -6.26 15.17 8.95
CA ARG A 268 -7.18 16.30 9.19
C ARG A 268 -7.41 17.18 7.96
N THR A 269 -6.40 17.26 7.09
CA THR A 269 -6.41 18.11 5.88
C THR A 269 -6.88 17.38 4.64
N GLY A 270 -7.06 16.05 4.69
CA GLY A 270 -7.34 15.24 3.52
C GLY A 270 -6.16 15.05 2.56
N THR A 271 -4.93 15.40 3.00
CA THR A 271 -3.74 15.41 2.13
C THR A 271 -2.59 14.57 2.68
N LEU A 272 -2.86 13.74 3.71
CA LEU A 272 -1.81 13.01 4.42
C LEU A 272 -1.24 11.85 3.59
N ASN A 273 -2.04 11.26 2.72
CA ASN A 273 -1.62 10.22 1.79
C ASN A 273 -1.94 10.63 0.35
N SER A 274 -1.00 10.36 -0.55
CA SER A 274 -1.24 10.34 -2.00
C SER A 274 -1.52 8.91 -2.41
N TYR A 275 -2.64 8.68 -3.10
CA TYR A 275 -3.05 7.39 -3.61
C TYR A 275 -2.82 7.30 -5.10
N LEU A 276 -2.33 6.14 -5.56
CA LEU A 276 -2.21 5.80 -6.96
C LEU A 276 -3.01 4.53 -7.21
N VAL A 277 -3.91 4.58 -8.19
CA VAL A 277 -4.69 3.42 -8.64
C VAL A 277 -4.31 3.12 -10.07
N PHE A 278 -3.90 1.88 -10.32
CA PHE A 278 -3.51 1.40 -11.63
C PHE A 278 -4.45 0.27 -12.08
N ARG A 279 -4.62 0.14 -13.40
CA ARG A 279 -5.28 -1.00 -14.03
C ARG A 279 -4.28 -1.74 -14.90
N ARG A 280 -4.11 -3.05 -14.66
CA ARG A 280 -3.25 -3.90 -15.49
C ARG A 280 -3.82 -4.00 -16.91
N ARG A 281 -2.97 -3.78 -17.89
CA ARG A 281 -3.31 -3.97 -19.32
C ARG A 281 -3.51 -5.44 -19.66
N ALA A 282 -4.22 -5.69 -20.75
CA ALA A 282 -4.45 -7.02 -21.29
C ALA A 282 -3.15 -7.68 -21.78
#